data_e382a7b84337efe209ef52ddb5ffb8c6
#
_entry.id   e382a7b84337efe209ef52ddb5ffb8c6
#
_cell.length_a   1.000
_cell.length_b   1.000
_cell.length_c   1.000
_cell.angle_alpha   90.00
_cell.angle_beta   90.00
_cell.angle_gamma   90.00
#
_symmetry.space_group_name_H-M   'P 1'
#
loop_
_entity.id
_entity.type
_entity.pdbx_description
1 polymer ?
#
loop_
_entity_poly.entity_id
_entity_poly.type
_entity_poly.pdbx_seq_one_letter_code
_entity_poly.pdbx_strand_id
1 'polypeptide(L)'
;MRFAFSDQQLEFRDAVRQVLDKECTSDHLRAAYAAPAARTPRWATLADLGVTGLTVPEDHGGLGLDGLDLVLLLEESGRVALPEPLVETTALAAPLLAGAGREHADAWLAPIAGGGVAAAVGIGPGVTAGIAGAQGADLFLLEATGADGTELHAVPASDVAAEPVPSLDPTRRLATVRWDPRPDTVVASGEDARSAADAVRARAAVATAAQLLGLADRMITLAADYARERTQFGRPIGSFQAVKHLLAGAQVQLEFARPVVYGAAWAGARDAPGAARLASMAKATASDAATEAARVSLQVHGAIGYTWECDLHLFLKRAWALAAAWGDAGHHRSLVLGSLVEDRA
;
A
#
# COMPACT_ATOMS: atom_id res chain seq x y z
N MET A 1 12.55 7.62 24.98
CA MET A 1 11.62 7.17 23.94
C MET A 1 12.02 5.75 23.54
N ARG A 2 11.12 4.77 23.60
CA ARG A 2 11.39 3.41 23.12
C ARG A 2 10.84 3.30 21.69
N PHE A 3 11.73 3.21 20.72
CA PHE A 3 11.37 3.03 19.30
C PHE A 3 11.26 1.51 19.04
N ALA A 4 10.16 0.90 19.49
CA ALA A 4 9.91 -0.51 19.33
C ALA A 4 8.39 -0.76 19.33
N PHE A 5 7.95 -1.72 18.53
CA PHE A 5 6.59 -2.23 18.58
C PHE A 5 6.32 -3.00 19.87
N SER A 6 5.07 -3.07 20.28
CA SER A 6 4.63 -3.90 21.39
C SER A 6 4.62 -5.38 21.03
N ASP A 7 4.65 -6.24 22.03
CA ASP A 7 4.54 -7.69 21.81
C ASP A 7 3.22 -8.05 21.12
N GLN A 8 2.11 -7.38 21.44
CA GLN A 8 0.81 -7.57 20.81
C GLN A 8 0.83 -7.21 19.30
N GLN A 9 1.49 -6.11 18.91
CA GLN A 9 1.64 -5.74 17.50
C GLN A 9 2.46 -6.80 16.73
N LEU A 10 3.52 -7.32 17.36
CA LEU A 10 4.36 -8.36 16.75
C LEU A 10 3.62 -9.69 16.64
N GLU A 11 2.86 -10.11 17.67
CA GLU A 11 2.05 -11.33 17.65
C GLU A 11 0.95 -11.24 16.58
N PHE A 12 0.29 -10.08 16.43
CA PHE A 12 -0.72 -9.90 15.40
C PHE A 12 -0.10 -9.95 13.98
N ARG A 13 1.02 -9.28 13.77
CA ARG A 13 1.79 -9.41 12.53
C ARG A 13 2.12 -10.87 12.22
N ASP A 14 2.60 -11.63 13.20
CA ASP A 14 3.02 -13.01 12.99
C ASP A 14 1.83 -13.93 12.67
N ALA A 15 0.67 -13.70 13.27
CA ALA A 15 -0.57 -14.39 12.92
C ALA A 15 -1.00 -14.11 11.47
N VAL A 16 -0.99 -12.84 11.06
CA VAL A 16 -1.31 -12.45 9.68
C VAL A 16 -0.27 -13.02 8.69
N ARG A 17 1.03 -12.97 9.03
CA ARG A 17 2.10 -13.57 8.23
C ARG A 17 1.85 -15.05 7.95
N GLN A 18 1.48 -15.83 8.98
CA GLN A 18 1.19 -17.26 8.82
C GLN A 18 0.04 -17.53 7.83
N VAL A 19 -1.01 -16.72 7.88
CA VAL A 19 -2.12 -16.82 6.93
C VAL A 19 -1.66 -16.44 5.52
N LEU A 20 -0.94 -15.33 5.38
CA LEU A 20 -0.46 -14.87 4.08
C LEU A 20 0.53 -15.86 3.45
N ASP A 21 1.42 -16.49 4.23
CA ASP A 21 2.35 -17.51 3.73
C ASP A 21 1.61 -18.74 3.18
N LYS A 22 0.51 -19.12 3.80
CA LYS A 22 -0.31 -20.25 3.37
C LYS A 22 -1.16 -19.92 2.15
N GLU A 23 -1.72 -18.71 2.08
CA GLU A 23 -2.76 -18.36 1.11
C GLU A 23 -2.27 -17.49 -0.05
N CYS A 24 -1.08 -16.89 0.03
CA CYS A 24 -0.47 -16.09 -1.04
C CYS A 24 0.73 -16.80 -1.67
N THR A 25 0.52 -18.03 -2.15
CA THR A 25 1.57 -18.76 -2.90
C THR A 25 1.78 -18.15 -4.29
N SER A 26 2.90 -18.50 -4.92
CA SER A 26 3.19 -18.09 -6.30
C SER A 26 2.09 -18.50 -7.29
N ASP A 27 1.48 -19.67 -7.10
CA ASP A 27 0.38 -20.13 -7.95
C ASP A 27 -0.87 -19.26 -7.79
N HIS A 28 -1.20 -18.84 -6.56
CA HIS A 28 -2.29 -17.89 -6.32
C HIS A 28 -2.03 -16.53 -6.94
N LEU A 29 -0.77 -16.02 -6.87
CA LEU A 29 -0.40 -14.77 -7.52
C LEU A 29 -0.50 -14.89 -9.05
N ARG A 30 -0.02 -16.00 -9.64
CA ARG A 30 -0.15 -16.25 -11.09
C ARG A 30 -1.62 -16.34 -11.53
N ALA A 31 -2.47 -16.98 -10.73
CA ALA A 31 -3.90 -17.02 -10.97
C ALA A 31 -4.53 -15.62 -10.90
N ALA A 32 -4.13 -14.79 -9.92
CA ALA A 32 -4.56 -13.40 -9.81
C ALA A 32 -4.09 -12.54 -10.98
N TYR A 33 -2.93 -12.82 -11.58
CA TYR A 33 -2.48 -12.17 -12.82
C TYR A 33 -3.35 -12.51 -14.02
N ALA A 34 -3.80 -13.77 -14.12
CA ALA A 34 -4.66 -14.25 -15.22
C ALA A 34 -6.12 -13.76 -15.08
N ALA A 35 -6.63 -13.73 -13.85
CA ALA A 35 -8.00 -13.34 -13.54
C ALA A 35 -8.07 -12.52 -12.23
N PRO A 36 -7.77 -11.21 -12.29
CA PRO A 36 -7.79 -10.36 -11.10
C PRO A 36 -9.21 -10.27 -10.50
N ALA A 37 -9.32 -10.51 -9.19
CA ALA A 37 -10.57 -10.40 -8.44
C ALA A 37 -10.39 -9.41 -7.26
N ALA A 38 -11.43 -8.66 -6.95
CA ALA A 38 -11.41 -7.71 -5.85
C ALA A 38 -11.44 -8.40 -4.49
N ARG A 39 -12.26 -9.44 -4.39
CA ARG A 39 -12.44 -10.23 -3.17
C ARG A 39 -12.27 -11.70 -3.50
N THR A 40 -11.52 -12.38 -2.66
CA THR A 40 -11.22 -13.81 -2.74
C THR A 40 -11.58 -14.45 -1.40
N PRO A 41 -11.55 -15.78 -1.27
CA PRO A 41 -11.64 -16.43 0.04
C PRO A 41 -10.61 -15.90 1.06
N ARG A 42 -9.42 -15.53 0.61
CA ARG A 42 -8.38 -14.91 1.43
C ARG A 42 -8.80 -13.55 2.02
N TRP A 43 -9.56 -12.74 1.27
CA TRP A 43 -10.13 -11.50 1.80
C TRP A 43 -11.04 -11.75 2.99
N ALA A 44 -11.91 -12.80 2.93
CA ALA A 44 -12.73 -13.19 4.06
C ALA A 44 -11.88 -13.67 5.25
N THR A 45 -10.82 -14.46 5.01
CA THR A 45 -9.89 -14.88 6.07
C THR A 45 -9.22 -13.67 6.75
N LEU A 46 -8.82 -12.64 5.99
CA LEU A 46 -8.27 -11.41 6.55
C LEU A 46 -9.31 -10.62 7.36
N ALA A 47 -10.58 -10.63 6.94
CA ALA A 47 -11.66 -10.02 7.70
C ALA A 47 -11.93 -10.76 9.01
N ASP A 48 -11.97 -12.10 8.99
CA ASP A 48 -12.13 -12.94 10.18
C ASP A 48 -11.00 -12.71 11.22
N LEU A 49 -9.81 -12.35 10.76
CA LEU A 49 -8.69 -11.95 11.61
C LEU A 49 -8.78 -10.48 12.08
N GLY A 50 -9.79 -9.72 11.64
CA GLY A 50 -9.97 -8.31 11.98
C GLY A 50 -9.09 -7.35 11.17
N VAL A 51 -8.37 -7.82 10.15
CA VAL A 51 -7.44 -6.97 9.36
C VAL A 51 -8.19 -5.90 8.57
N THR A 52 -9.35 -6.22 7.99
CA THR A 52 -10.17 -5.24 7.25
C THR A 52 -10.78 -4.18 8.15
N GLY A 53 -11.11 -4.55 9.40
CA GLY A 53 -11.68 -3.66 10.41
C GLY A 53 -10.66 -3.02 11.35
N LEU A 54 -9.35 -3.19 11.09
CA LEU A 54 -8.31 -2.73 12.01
C LEU A 54 -8.45 -1.25 12.38
N THR A 55 -8.66 -0.38 11.41
CA THR A 55 -8.79 1.07 11.60
C THR A 55 -10.24 1.56 11.70
N VAL A 56 -11.21 0.66 11.63
CA VAL A 56 -12.62 0.97 11.86
C VAL A 56 -12.86 1.13 13.36
N PRO A 57 -13.59 2.18 13.81
CA PRO A 57 -13.94 2.36 15.22
C PRO A 57 -14.72 1.16 15.80
N GLU A 58 -14.56 0.92 17.11
CA GLU A 58 -15.18 -0.21 17.82
C GLU A 58 -16.71 -0.18 17.77
N ASP A 59 -17.32 1.00 17.80
CA ASP A 59 -18.77 1.19 17.70
C ASP A 59 -19.35 0.81 16.31
N HIS A 60 -18.48 0.63 15.31
CA HIS A 60 -18.83 0.09 13.98
C HIS A 60 -18.28 -1.33 13.77
N GLY A 61 -17.92 -2.04 14.84
CA GLY A 61 -17.46 -3.43 14.78
C GLY A 61 -16.01 -3.62 14.34
N GLY A 62 -15.19 -2.57 14.34
CA GLY A 62 -13.76 -2.63 14.09
C GLY A 62 -12.92 -2.81 15.36
N LEU A 63 -11.60 -2.70 15.22
CA LEU A 63 -10.64 -2.81 16.32
C LEU A 63 -10.23 -1.45 16.90
N GLY A 64 -10.60 -0.32 16.28
CA GLY A 64 -10.25 1.02 16.73
C GLY A 64 -8.75 1.31 16.81
N LEU A 65 -7.94 0.53 16.09
CA LEU A 65 -6.48 0.68 16.04
C LEU A 65 -6.06 1.72 15.00
N ASP A 66 -4.77 2.07 14.98
CA ASP A 66 -4.28 3.16 14.14
C ASP A 66 -3.28 2.70 13.04
N GLY A 67 -2.70 3.68 12.32
CA GLY A 67 -1.74 3.41 11.26
C GLY A 67 -0.44 2.80 11.74
N LEU A 68 -0.07 2.93 13.02
CA LEU A 68 1.10 2.28 13.60
C LEU A 68 0.86 0.78 13.79
N ASP A 69 -0.34 0.37 14.15
CA ASP A 69 -0.71 -1.06 14.24
C ASP A 69 -0.80 -1.69 12.84
N LEU A 70 -1.27 -0.90 11.86
CA LEU A 70 -1.44 -1.37 10.49
C LEU A 70 -0.12 -1.50 9.70
N VAL A 71 0.91 -0.69 10.01
CA VAL A 71 2.12 -0.59 9.17
C VAL A 71 2.86 -1.92 8.99
N LEU A 72 2.93 -2.76 10.04
CA LEU A 72 3.55 -4.08 9.97
C LEU A 72 2.75 -5.04 9.07
N LEU A 73 1.41 -4.97 9.11
CA LEU A 73 0.54 -5.80 8.27
C LEU A 73 0.65 -5.39 6.80
N LEU A 74 0.81 -4.09 6.53
CA LEU A 74 1.05 -3.58 5.18
C LEU A 74 2.42 -4.03 4.64
N GLU A 75 3.46 -4.09 5.47
CA GLU A 75 4.74 -4.67 5.09
C GLU A 75 4.59 -6.15 4.73
N GLU A 76 3.86 -6.94 5.54
CA GLU A 76 3.57 -8.34 5.23
C GLU A 76 2.76 -8.50 3.93
N SER A 77 1.77 -7.62 3.70
CA SER A 77 1.01 -7.61 2.45
C SER A 77 1.90 -7.36 1.23
N GLY A 78 2.90 -6.49 1.37
CA GLY A 78 3.92 -6.24 0.36
C GLY A 78 4.82 -7.47 0.14
N ARG A 79 5.26 -8.13 1.21
CA ARG A 79 6.13 -9.32 1.15
C ARG A 79 5.53 -10.44 0.30
N VAL A 80 4.22 -10.58 0.27
CA VAL A 80 3.52 -11.56 -0.56
C VAL A 80 2.88 -10.98 -1.82
N ALA A 81 3.10 -9.69 -2.11
CA ALA A 81 2.44 -8.96 -3.20
C ALA A 81 0.91 -9.15 -3.20
N LEU A 82 0.28 -8.99 -2.03
CA LEU A 82 -1.16 -9.20 -1.81
C LEU A 82 -2.00 -8.50 -2.89
N PRO A 83 -2.86 -9.21 -3.64
CA PRO A 83 -3.62 -8.62 -4.73
C PRO A 83 -4.90 -7.88 -4.28
N GLU A 84 -5.39 -8.14 -3.06
CA GLU A 84 -6.58 -7.51 -2.51
C GLU A 84 -6.34 -6.04 -2.11
N PRO A 85 -7.38 -5.17 -2.13
CA PRO A 85 -7.25 -3.73 -1.93
C PRO A 85 -7.16 -3.34 -0.45
N LEU A 86 -6.19 -3.92 0.28
CA LEU A 86 -6.01 -3.69 1.71
C LEU A 86 -5.66 -2.23 2.01
N VAL A 87 -4.77 -1.62 1.23
CA VAL A 87 -4.40 -0.21 1.41
C VAL A 87 -5.61 0.68 1.20
N GLU A 88 -6.28 0.53 0.07
CA GLU A 88 -7.41 1.37 -0.32
C GLU A 88 -8.57 1.27 0.69
N THR A 89 -8.84 0.07 1.19
CA THR A 89 -9.97 -0.18 2.09
C THR A 89 -9.62 0.18 3.54
N THR A 90 -8.57 -0.43 4.10
CA THR A 90 -8.26 -0.34 5.54
C THR A 90 -7.43 0.89 5.88
N ALA A 91 -6.42 1.24 5.06
CA ALA A 91 -5.56 2.36 5.39
C ALA A 91 -6.15 3.72 4.99
N LEU A 92 -7.00 3.77 3.95
CA LEU A 92 -7.49 5.03 3.38
C LEU A 92 -8.98 5.23 3.60
N ALA A 93 -9.83 4.29 3.14
CA ALA A 93 -11.28 4.48 3.16
C ALA A 93 -11.84 4.48 4.59
N ALA A 94 -11.50 3.51 5.40
CA ALA A 94 -12.02 3.41 6.75
C ALA A 94 -11.70 4.64 7.63
N PRO A 95 -10.46 5.16 7.68
CA PRO A 95 -10.18 6.37 8.46
C PRO A 95 -10.82 7.65 7.90
N LEU A 96 -10.99 7.75 6.57
CA LEU A 96 -11.69 8.90 5.97
C LEU A 96 -13.17 8.89 6.37
N LEU A 97 -13.83 7.74 6.28
CA LEU A 97 -15.24 7.58 6.63
C LEU A 97 -15.49 7.72 8.14
N ALA A 98 -14.54 7.30 8.98
CA ALA A 98 -14.63 7.51 10.43
C ALA A 98 -14.62 9.00 10.81
N GLY A 99 -13.97 9.85 10.00
CA GLY A 99 -14.00 11.31 10.15
C GLY A 99 -15.18 11.99 9.45
N ALA A 100 -15.99 11.26 8.70
CA ALA A 100 -17.13 11.79 7.95
C ALA A 100 -18.38 11.93 8.84
N GLY A 101 -19.44 12.52 8.28
CA GLY A 101 -20.75 12.57 8.95
C GLY A 101 -21.28 11.17 9.27
N ARG A 102 -22.06 11.08 10.37
CA ARG A 102 -22.57 9.82 10.94
C ARG A 102 -23.28 8.93 9.92
N GLU A 103 -24.03 9.52 9.00
CA GLU A 103 -24.77 8.79 7.97
C GLU A 103 -23.85 7.93 7.08
N HIS A 104 -22.73 8.50 6.63
CA HIS A 104 -21.74 7.78 5.81
C HIS A 104 -20.94 6.77 6.62
N ALA A 105 -20.59 7.11 7.86
CA ALA A 105 -19.92 6.20 8.78
C ALA A 105 -20.77 4.96 9.07
N ASP A 106 -22.04 5.15 9.43
CA ASP A 106 -23.00 4.07 9.73
C ASP A 106 -23.27 3.19 8.49
N ALA A 107 -23.26 3.78 7.28
CA ALA A 107 -23.51 3.03 6.06
C ALA A 107 -22.35 2.10 5.64
N TRP A 108 -21.09 2.51 5.86
CA TRP A 108 -19.96 1.86 5.23
C TRP A 108 -18.96 1.18 6.18
N LEU A 109 -18.80 1.67 7.42
CA LEU A 109 -17.73 1.19 8.30
C LEU A 109 -17.95 -0.26 8.74
N ALA A 110 -19.16 -0.63 9.18
CA ALA A 110 -19.43 -2.00 9.60
C ALA A 110 -19.29 -3.02 8.44
N PRO A 111 -19.80 -2.76 7.21
CA PRO A 111 -19.52 -3.60 6.05
C PRO A 111 -18.01 -3.71 5.69
N ILE A 112 -17.22 -2.64 5.86
CA ILE A 112 -15.76 -2.67 5.68
C ILE A 112 -15.12 -3.58 6.74
N ALA A 113 -15.48 -3.40 8.01
CA ALA A 113 -14.93 -4.21 9.10
C ALA A 113 -15.18 -5.71 8.88
N GLY A 114 -16.38 -6.08 8.44
CA GLY A 114 -16.75 -7.46 8.12
C GLY A 114 -16.23 -7.98 6.78
N GLY A 115 -15.43 -7.22 6.02
CA GLY A 115 -14.91 -7.63 4.71
C GLY A 115 -15.96 -7.67 3.59
N GLY A 116 -17.17 -7.19 3.84
CA GLY A 116 -18.28 -7.13 2.87
C GLY A 116 -18.11 -6.06 1.81
N VAL A 117 -17.29 -5.03 2.08
CA VAL A 117 -17.01 -3.91 1.19
C VAL A 117 -15.52 -3.80 0.92
N ALA A 118 -15.16 -3.72 -0.35
CA ALA A 118 -13.84 -3.33 -0.83
C ALA A 118 -13.91 -1.91 -1.43
N ALA A 119 -13.01 -1.03 -1.02
CA ALA A 119 -13.00 0.35 -1.49
C ALA A 119 -11.92 0.61 -2.55
N ALA A 120 -12.19 1.60 -3.41
CA ALA A 120 -11.23 2.24 -4.29
C ALA A 120 -11.14 3.73 -3.94
N VAL A 121 -9.94 4.32 -4.04
CA VAL A 121 -9.70 5.69 -3.62
C VAL A 121 -9.01 6.47 -4.74
N GLY A 122 -9.69 7.50 -5.24
CA GLY A 122 -9.21 8.42 -6.26
C GLY A 122 -9.23 9.86 -5.74
N ILE A 123 -8.24 10.24 -4.94
CA ILE A 123 -8.09 11.55 -4.33
C ILE A 123 -6.91 12.29 -4.92
N GLY A 124 -7.18 13.44 -5.48
CA GLY A 124 -6.27 14.36 -6.13
C GLY A 124 -7.00 15.15 -7.21
N PRO A 125 -6.61 16.41 -7.48
CA PRO A 125 -7.29 17.25 -8.45
C PRO A 125 -7.36 16.55 -9.82
N GLY A 126 -8.60 16.28 -10.31
CA GLY A 126 -8.84 15.65 -11.60
C GLY A 126 -8.41 14.18 -11.72
N VAL A 127 -8.15 13.48 -10.61
CA VAL A 127 -7.79 12.06 -10.62
C VAL A 127 -9.02 11.23 -10.96
N THR A 128 -9.09 10.79 -12.21
CA THR A 128 -10.14 9.88 -12.71
C THR A 128 -9.56 8.61 -13.32
N ALA A 129 -8.23 8.56 -13.54
CA ALA A 129 -7.57 7.45 -14.21
C ALA A 129 -6.51 6.78 -13.30
N GLY A 130 -6.30 5.49 -13.52
CA GLY A 130 -5.30 4.72 -12.79
C GLY A 130 -5.67 4.45 -11.33
N ILE A 131 -6.96 4.51 -10.99
CA ILE A 131 -7.45 4.26 -9.63
C ILE A 131 -7.32 2.77 -9.32
N ALA A 132 -6.53 2.46 -8.28
CA ALA A 132 -6.26 1.10 -7.86
C ALA A 132 -7.49 0.48 -7.17
N GLY A 133 -7.69 -0.83 -7.39
CA GLY A 133 -8.82 -1.56 -6.83
C GLY A 133 -10.16 -1.27 -7.51
N ALA A 134 -10.24 -0.29 -8.42
CA ALA A 134 -11.49 0.18 -9.01
C ALA A 134 -12.29 -0.90 -9.74
N GLN A 135 -11.61 -1.89 -10.33
CA GLN A 135 -12.34 -3.04 -10.90
C GLN A 135 -12.79 -3.97 -9.77
N GLY A 136 -14.08 -3.95 -9.48
CA GLY A 136 -14.71 -4.76 -8.44
C GLY A 136 -14.71 -4.13 -7.04
N ALA A 137 -14.47 -2.83 -6.92
CA ALA A 137 -14.79 -2.08 -5.71
C ALA A 137 -16.31 -1.99 -5.53
N ASP A 138 -16.73 -1.94 -4.27
CA ASP A 138 -18.12 -1.72 -3.87
C ASP A 138 -18.37 -0.24 -3.56
N LEU A 139 -17.32 0.46 -3.14
CA LEU A 139 -17.31 1.86 -2.73
C LEU A 139 -16.16 2.60 -3.39
N PHE A 140 -16.43 3.81 -3.85
CA PHE A 140 -15.43 4.73 -4.38
C PHE A 140 -15.38 5.99 -3.50
N LEU A 141 -14.17 6.34 -3.03
CA LEU A 141 -13.91 7.64 -2.42
C LEU A 141 -13.22 8.53 -3.45
N LEU A 142 -13.91 9.57 -3.89
CA LEU A 142 -13.52 10.39 -5.03
C LEU A 142 -13.49 11.87 -4.66
N GLU A 143 -12.60 12.63 -5.29
CA GLU A 143 -12.50 14.08 -5.15
C GLU A 143 -13.16 14.77 -6.33
N ALA A 144 -13.94 15.80 -6.05
CA ALA A 144 -14.54 16.69 -7.04
C ALA A 144 -14.33 18.16 -6.67
N THR A 145 -14.60 19.04 -7.61
CA THR A 145 -14.70 20.50 -7.37
C THR A 145 -16.16 20.88 -7.25
N GLY A 146 -16.58 21.26 -6.06
CA GLY A 146 -17.92 21.77 -5.80
C GLY A 146 -17.98 23.31 -5.81
N ALA A 147 -19.13 23.86 -5.36
CA ALA A 147 -19.35 25.29 -5.35
C ALA A 147 -18.40 26.03 -4.40
N ASP A 148 -18.08 25.42 -3.27
CA ASP A 148 -17.23 25.98 -2.21
C ASP A 148 -15.78 25.45 -2.24
N GLY A 149 -15.35 24.86 -3.35
CA GLY A 149 -14.02 24.32 -3.56
C GLY A 149 -13.98 22.80 -3.61
N THR A 150 -13.03 22.17 -2.90
CA THR A 150 -12.88 20.72 -2.86
C THR A 150 -14.05 20.03 -2.17
N GLU A 151 -14.55 18.95 -2.76
CA GLU A 151 -15.51 18.02 -2.16
C GLU A 151 -14.95 16.60 -2.21
N LEU A 152 -15.16 15.84 -1.13
CA LEU A 152 -14.91 14.40 -1.08
C LEU A 152 -16.24 13.66 -1.05
N HIS A 153 -16.34 12.58 -1.81
CA HIS A 153 -17.56 11.84 -2.00
C HIS A 153 -17.34 10.35 -1.71
N ALA A 154 -18.33 9.71 -1.07
CA ALA A 154 -18.46 8.27 -0.94
C ALA A 154 -19.52 7.78 -1.92
N VAL A 155 -19.08 7.20 -3.04
CA VAL A 155 -19.93 6.86 -4.17
C VAL A 155 -20.10 5.34 -4.27
N PRO A 156 -21.33 4.81 -4.18
CA PRO A 156 -21.58 3.38 -4.41
C PRO A 156 -21.14 2.95 -5.83
N ALA A 157 -20.68 1.73 -5.97
CA ALA A 157 -20.23 1.19 -7.26
C ALA A 157 -21.30 1.23 -8.36
N SER A 158 -22.60 1.18 -7.98
CA SER A 158 -23.71 1.32 -8.91
C SER A 158 -23.75 2.64 -9.68
N ASP A 159 -23.13 3.68 -9.13
CA ASP A 159 -23.14 5.06 -9.64
C ASP A 159 -21.80 5.42 -10.32
N VAL A 160 -20.90 4.45 -10.48
CA VAL A 160 -19.58 4.64 -11.08
C VAL A 160 -19.39 3.74 -12.30
N ALA A 161 -19.04 4.33 -13.43
CA ALA A 161 -18.56 3.60 -14.58
C ALA A 161 -17.03 3.46 -14.50
N ALA A 162 -16.53 2.23 -14.30
CA ALA A 162 -15.11 1.93 -14.18
C ALA A 162 -14.63 1.17 -15.42
N GLU A 163 -13.79 1.82 -16.24
CA GLU A 163 -13.17 1.23 -17.44
C GLU A 163 -11.76 0.73 -17.12
N PRO A 164 -11.48 -0.57 -17.31
CA PRO A 164 -10.17 -1.14 -17.04
C PRO A 164 -9.03 -0.44 -17.80
N VAL A 165 -7.91 -0.19 -17.11
CA VAL A 165 -6.68 0.35 -17.68
C VAL A 165 -5.59 -0.70 -17.62
N PRO A 166 -4.88 -0.99 -18.73
CA PRO A 166 -3.74 -1.89 -18.72
C PRO A 166 -2.68 -1.47 -17.71
N SER A 167 -2.17 -2.41 -16.94
CA SER A 167 -1.12 -2.18 -15.94
C SER A 167 -0.01 -3.21 -16.07
N LEU A 168 1.21 -2.79 -15.72
CA LEU A 168 2.35 -3.71 -15.58
C LEU A 168 2.07 -4.79 -14.54
N ASP A 169 1.33 -4.43 -13.49
CA ASP A 169 0.78 -5.33 -12.49
C ASP A 169 -0.76 -5.34 -12.58
N PRO A 170 -1.35 -6.31 -13.29
CA PRO A 170 -2.80 -6.38 -13.48
C PRO A 170 -3.56 -6.63 -12.18
N THR A 171 -2.91 -7.18 -11.16
CA THR A 171 -3.56 -7.46 -9.87
C THR A 171 -3.92 -6.17 -9.10
N ARG A 172 -3.39 -5.00 -9.51
CA ARG A 172 -3.83 -3.71 -9.00
C ARG A 172 -5.20 -3.27 -9.49
N ARG A 173 -5.75 -3.91 -10.55
CA ARG A 173 -7.10 -3.67 -11.09
C ARG A 173 -7.39 -2.19 -11.31
N LEU A 174 -6.46 -1.54 -12.04
CA LEU A 174 -6.56 -0.12 -12.35
C LEU A 174 -7.74 0.14 -13.29
N ALA A 175 -8.47 1.23 -13.05
CA ALA A 175 -9.49 1.71 -13.97
C ALA A 175 -9.47 3.24 -14.10
N THR A 176 -10.02 3.72 -15.19
CA THR A 176 -10.54 5.07 -15.33
C THR A 176 -11.99 5.07 -14.88
N VAL A 177 -12.36 6.04 -14.04
CA VAL A 177 -13.72 6.14 -13.51
C VAL A 177 -14.44 7.37 -14.07
N ARG A 178 -15.76 7.21 -14.32
CA ARG A 178 -16.69 8.29 -14.63
C ARG A 178 -17.85 8.20 -13.67
N TRP A 179 -18.22 9.32 -13.09
CA TRP A 179 -19.31 9.44 -12.13
C TRP A 179 -19.79 10.89 -12.09
N ASP A 180 -20.97 11.12 -11.55
CA ASP A 180 -21.54 12.45 -11.39
C ASP A 180 -21.62 12.80 -9.89
N PRO A 181 -20.99 13.92 -9.45
CA PRO A 181 -21.09 14.39 -8.07
C PRO A 181 -22.54 14.68 -7.68
N ARG A 182 -22.96 14.21 -6.49
CA ARG A 182 -24.30 14.45 -5.94
C ARG A 182 -24.20 14.87 -4.48
N PRO A 183 -25.13 15.72 -3.98
CA PRO A 183 -25.11 16.18 -2.59
C PRO A 183 -25.19 15.06 -1.55
N ASP A 184 -25.91 13.97 -1.84
CA ASP A 184 -26.10 12.83 -0.96
C ASP A 184 -24.85 11.93 -0.81
N THR A 185 -23.84 12.11 -1.67
CA THR A 185 -22.57 11.38 -1.58
C THR A 185 -21.44 12.18 -0.93
N VAL A 186 -21.65 13.47 -0.58
CA VAL A 186 -20.63 14.35 0.00
C VAL A 186 -20.29 13.90 1.41
N VAL A 187 -19.05 13.57 1.69
CA VAL A 187 -18.51 13.22 3.03
C VAL A 187 -17.74 14.36 3.67
N ALA A 188 -17.20 15.28 2.88
CA ALA A 188 -16.54 16.50 3.35
C ALA A 188 -16.54 17.55 2.24
N SER A 189 -16.52 18.86 2.60
CA SER A 189 -16.47 19.98 1.67
C SER A 189 -15.54 21.09 2.15
N GLY A 190 -15.09 21.95 1.22
CA GLY A 190 -14.28 23.12 1.53
C GLY A 190 -12.94 22.78 2.19
N GLU A 191 -12.62 23.44 3.31
CA GLU A 191 -11.36 23.25 4.04
C GLU A 191 -11.26 21.87 4.69
N ASP A 192 -12.38 21.34 5.22
CA ASP A 192 -12.41 20.00 5.81
C ASP A 192 -12.10 18.92 4.75
N ALA A 193 -12.61 19.09 3.54
CA ALA A 193 -12.31 18.20 2.42
C ALA A 193 -10.82 18.27 2.02
N ARG A 194 -10.23 19.48 1.98
CA ARG A 194 -8.79 19.62 1.68
C ARG A 194 -7.94 18.97 2.75
N SER A 195 -8.23 19.22 4.02
CA SER A 195 -7.52 18.59 5.15
C SER A 195 -7.64 17.07 5.12
N ALA A 196 -8.83 16.54 4.89
CA ALA A 196 -9.07 15.10 4.77
C ALA A 196 -8.33 14.48 3.57
N ALA A 197 -8.32 15.16 2.41
CA ALA A 197 -7.59 14.72 1.22
C ALA A 197 -6.08 14.68 1.46
N ASP A 198 -5.51 15.69 2.15
CA ASP A 198 -4.09 15.70 2.53
C ASP A 198 -3.75 14.56 3.49
N ALA A 199 -4.62 14.28 4.46
CA ALA A 199 -4.47 13.17 5.37
C ALA A 199 -4.52 11.82 4.63
N VAL A 200 -5.41 11.64 3.65
CA VAL A 200 -5.45 10.43 2.80
C VAL A 200 -4.16 10.30 2.00
N ARG A 201 -3.67 11.36 1.37
CA ARG A 201 -2.40 11.34 0.61
C ARG A 201 -1.21 10.94 1.49
N ALA A 202 -1.13 11.49 2.72
CA ALA A 202 -0.08 11.14 3.67
C ALA A 202 -0.17 9.66 4.10
N ARG A 203 -1.37 9.16 4.44
CA ARG A 203 -1.59 7.76 4.77
C ARG A 203 -1.25 6.83 3.60
N ALA A 204 -1.64 7.20 2.38
CA ALA A 204 -1.33 6.44 1.17
C ALA A 204 0.18 6.34 0.91
N ALA A 205 0.92 7.43 1.14
CA ALA A 205 2.38 7.44 1.04
C ALA A 205 3.02 6.47 2.04
N VAL A 206 2.60 6.50 3.33
CA VAL A 206 3.12 5.59 4.36
C VAL A 206 2.71 4.14 4.09
N ALA A 207 1.46 3.88 3.74
CA ALA A 207 0.96 2.54 3.46
C ALA A 207 1.67 1.90 2.25
N THR A 208 1.84 2.67 1.18
CA THR A 208 2.58 2.22 0.00
C THR A 208 4.07 1.99 0.32
N ALA A 209 4.67 2.85 1.16
CA ALA A 209 6.04 2.70 1.62
C ALA A 209 6.23 1.40 2.41
N ALA A 210 5.29 1.05 3.29
CA ALA A 210 5.32 -0.21 4.03
C ALA A 210 5.24 -1.44 3.10
N GLN A 211 4.35 -1.41 2.08
CA GLN A 211 4.32 -2.47 1.08
C GLN A 211 5.63 -2.58 0.29
N LEU A 212 6.27 -1.46 -0.03
CA LEU A 212 7.55 -1.44 -0.72
C LEU A 212 8.68 -2.07 0.11
N LEU A 213 8.67 -1.91 1.45
CA LEU A 213 9.61 -2.61 2.34
C LEU A 213 9.45 -4.13 2.22
N GLY A 214 8.21 -4.63 2.31
CA GLY A 214 7.92 -6.06 2.19
C GLY A 214 8.31 -6.64 0.83
N LEU A 215 8.04 -5.91 -0.25
CA LEU A 215 8.46 -6.30 -1.61
C LEU A 215 9.99 -6.36 -1.73
N ALA A 216 10.71 -5.37 -1.20
CA ALA A 216 12.17 -5.34 -1.21
C ALA A 216 12.76 -6.53 -0.46
N ASP A 217 12.27 -6.80 0.74
CA ASP A 217 12.66 -7.95 1.56
C ASP A 217 12.46 -9.27 0.81
N ARG A 218 11.29 -9.46 0.20
CA ARG A 218 10.99 -10.67 -0.57
C ARG A 218 11.92 -10.85 -1.77
N MET A 219 12.16 -9.79 -2.54
CA MET A 219 13.04 -9.85 -3.71
C MET A 219 14.49 -10.17 -3.33
N ILE A 220 15.01 -9.57 -2.26
CA ILE A 220 16.35 -9.85 -1.74
C ILE A 220 16.44 -11.30 -1.25
N THR A 221 15.42 -11.79 -0.54
CA THR A 221 15.35 -13.18 -0.07
C THR A 221 15.37 -14.15 -1.23
N LEU A 222 14.51 -13.97 -2.25
CA LEU A 222 14.49 -14.80 -3.45
C LEU A 222 15.85 -14.82 -4.17
N ALA A 223 16.52 -13.68 -4.28
CA ALA A 223 17.83 -13.60 -4.91
C ALA A 223 18.92 -14.26 -4.07
N ALA A 224 18.85 -14.17 -2.76
CA ALA A 224 19.79 -14.83 -1.85
C ALA A 224 19.64 -16.36 -1.90
N ASP A 225 18.40 -16.87 -1.94
CA ASP A 225 18.13 -18.30 -2.06
C ASP A 225 18.60 -18.84 -3.41
N TYR A 226 18.25 -18.15 -4.51
CA TYR A 226 18.77 -18.50 -5.83
C TYR A 226 20.31 -18.50 -5.88
N ALA A 227 20.97 -17.55 -5.24
CA ALA A 227 22.42 -17.47 -5.20
C ALA A 227 23.09 -18.61 -4.41
N ARG A 228 22.38 -19.22 -3.45
CA ARG A 228 22.85 -20.40 -2.70
C ARG A 228 22.75 -21.69 -3.54
N GLU A 229 21.74 -21.78 -4.40
CA GLU A 229 21.45 -22.99 -5.19
C GLU A 229 22.16 -22.98 -6.55
N ARG A 230 22.18 -21.83 -7.23
CA ARG A 230 22.74 -21.70 -8.58
C ARG A 230 24.25 -21.88 -8.59
N THR A 231 24.73 -22.88 -9.29
CA THR A 231 26.17 -23.18 -9.44
C THR A 231 26.69 -22.69 -10.78
N GLN A 232 27.79 -21.93 -10.75
CA GLN A 232 28.60 -21.55 -11.91
C GLN A 232 30.09 -21.54 -11.52
N PHE A 233 30.97 -21.81 -12.47
CA PHE A 233 32.43 -21.88 -12.19
C PHE A 233 32.78 -22.86 -11.07
N GLY A 234 32.03 -23.96 -10.97
CA GLY A 234 32.27 -25.06 -10.02
C GLY A 234 31.80 -24.82 -8.59
N ARG A 235 31.04 -23.70 -8.30
CA ARG A 235 30.55 -23.37 -6.96
C ARG A 235 29.28 -22.52 -7.00
N PRO A 236 28.50 -22.45 -5.90
CA PRO A 236 27.35 -21.55 -5.80
C PRO A 236 27.72 -20.10 -6.09
N ILE A 237 26.90 -19.39 -6.87
CA ILE A 237 27.19 -17.98 -7.24
C ILE A 237 27.23 -17.07 -6.04
N GLY A 238 26.49 -17.38 -4.97
CA GLY A 238 26.54 -16.66 -3.69
C GLY A 238 27.89 -16.76 -2.95
N SER A 239 28.81 -17.64 -3.39
CA SER A 239 30.17 -17.69 -2.84
C SER A 239 31.07 -16.55 -3.35
N PHE A 240 30.69 -15.89 -4.47
CA PHE A 240 31.45 -14.78 -5.04
C PHE A 240 31.18 -13.49 -4.29
N GLN A 241 32.24 -12.74 -3.95
CA GLN A 241 32.12 -11.47 -3.21
C GLN A 241 31.26 -10.45 -3.95
N ALA A 242 31.37 -10.35 -5.28
CA ALA A 242 30.57 -9.42 -6.06
C ALA A 242 29.05 -9.63 -5.85
N VAL A 243 28.56 -10.88 -5.81
CA VAL A 243 27.17 -11.21 -5.55
C VAL A 243 26.78 -10.85 -4.10
N LYS A 244 27.64 -11.20 -3.13
CA LYS A 244 27.43 -10.87 -1.72
C LYS A 244 27.33 -9.36 -1.49
N HIS A 245 28.21 -8.57 -2.10
CA HIS A 245 28.21 -7.12 -1.96
C HIS A 245 26.99 -6.47 -2.58
N LEU A 246 26.50 -6.97 -3.72
CA LEU A 246 25.26 -6.49 -4.33
C LEU A 246 24.06 -6.71 -3.39
N LEU A 247 23.88 -7.94 -2.89
CA LEU A 247 22.77 -8.26 -1.99
C LEU A 247 22.88 -7.51 -0.66
N ALA A 248 24.08 -7.42 -0.08
CA ALA A 248 24.31 -6.68 1.16
C ALA A 248 24.01 -5.18 0.98
N GLY A 249 24.39 -4.58 -0.17
CA GLY A 249 24.08 -3.19 -0.47
C GLY A 249 22.57 -2.92 -0.54
N ALA A 250 21.79 -3.80 -1.19
CA ALA A 250 20.34 -3.70 -1.23
C ALA A 250 19.71 -3.88 0.16
N GLN A 251 20.21 -4.85 0.96
CA GLN A 251 19.73 -5.06 2.33
C GLN A 251 19.98 -3.84 3.22
N VAL A 252 21.15 -3.20 3.12
CA VAL A 252 21.47 -1.98 3.88
C VAL A 252 20.47 -0.87 3.56
N GLN A 253 20.13 -0.64 2.29
CA GLN A 253 19.13 0.36 1.92
C GLN A 253 17.75 0.04 2.51
N LEU A 254 17.32 -1.22 2.48
CA LEU A 254 16.08 -1.67 3.10
C LEU A 254 16.08 -1.40 4.61
N GLU A 255 17.16 -1.77 5.32
CA GLU A 255 17.25 -1.56 6.77
C GLU A 255 17.27 -0.08 7.17
N PHE A 256 17.82 0.80 6.35
CA PHE A 256 17.72 2.25 6.58
C PHE A 256 16.31 2.80 6.27
N ALA A 257 15.57 2.21 5.33
CA ALA A 257 14.22 2.64 5.01
C ALA A 257 13.19 2.26 6.10
N ARG A 258 13.32 1.10 6.74
CA ARG A 258 12.39 0.61 7.77
C ARG A 258 12.10 1.64 8.89
N PRO A 259 13.08 2.17 9.62
CA PRO A 259 12.81 3.12 10.70
C PRO A 259 12.18 4.42 10.21
N VAL A 260 12.44 4.84 8.97
CA VAL A 260 11.81 6.03 8.38
C VAL A 260 10.32 5.78 8.15
N VAL A 261 9.94 4.62 7.62
CA VAL A 261 8.54 4.24 7.39
C VAL A 261 7.80 4.07 8.72
N TYR A 262 8.39 3.37 9.69
CA TYR A 262 7.76 3.18 11.01
C TYR A 262 7.65 4.50 11.79
N GLY A 263 8.64 5.38 11.68
CA GLY A 263 8.59 6.72 12.25
C GLY A 263 7.49 7.59 11.63
N ALA A 264 7.26 7.47 10.33
CA ALA A 264 6.17 8.17 9.64
C ALA A 264 4.79 7.64 10.06
N ALA A 265 4.63 6.32 10.21
CA ALA A 265 3.41 5.71 10.71
C ALA A 265 3.09 6.18 12.13
N TRP A 266 4.10 6.20 13.02
CA TRP A 266 3.96 6.70 14.39
C TRP A 266 3.57 8.19 14.41
N ALA A 267 4.20 9.00 13.58
CA ALA A 267 3.91 10.44 13.50
C ALA A 267 2.49 10.72 13.01
N GLY A 268 2.04 9.99 11.99
CA GLY A 268 0.67 10.09 11.47
C GLY A 268 -0.38 9.64 12.48
N ALA A 269 -0.11 8.58 13.24
CA ALA A 269 -1.00 8.08 14.29
C ALA A 269 -1.10 9.00 15.52
N ARG A 270 -0.26 10.00 15.65
CA ARG A 270 -0.20 10.95 16.77
C ARG A 270 -0.40 12.39 16.34
N ASP A 271 -0.78 12.64 15.08
CA ASP A 271 -0.86 13.95 14.47
C ASP A 271 0.35 14.83 14.83
N ALA A 272 1.53 14.21 14.82
CA ALA A 272 2.76 14.87 15.24
C ALA A 272 3.16 15.97 14.24
N PRO A 273 3.73 17.09 14.72
CA PRO A 273 4.25 18.12 13.84
C PRO A 273 5.21 17.54 12.78
N GLY A 274 5.00 17.88 11.51
CA GLY A 274 5.80 17.37 10.40
C GLY A 274 5.46 15.95 9.93
N ALA A 275 4.35 15.34 10.36
CA ALA A 275 3.92 14.00 9.93
C ALA A 275 3.83 13.87 8.41
N ALA A 276 3.31 14.87 7.70
CA ALA A 276 3.25 14.88 6.23
C ALA A 276 4.64 14.86 5.58
N ARG A 277 5.61 15.59 6.14
CA ARG A 277 7.02 15.56 5.71
C ARG A 277 7.63 14.16 5.93
N LEU A 278 7.40 13.55 7.10
CA LEU A 278 7.87 12.20 7.40
C LEU A 278 7.23 11.16 6.47
N ALA A 279 5.94 11.29 6.13
CA ALA A 279 5.27 10.44 5.15
C ALA A 279 5.95 10.53 3.76
N SER A 280 6.29 11.74 3.33
CA SER A 280 7.02 11.96 2.06
C SER A 280 8.43 11.39 2.11
N MET A 281 9.16 11.52 3.22
CA MET A 281 10.47 10.90 3.42
C MET A 281 10.39 9.38 3.35
N ALA A 282 9.40 8.78 4.01
CA ALA A 282 9.15 7.34 4.01
C ALA A 282 8.90 6.81 2.60
N LYS A 283 8.01 7.47 1.83
CA LYS A 283 7.69 7.05 0.47
C LYS A 283 8.90 7.15 -0.47
N ALA A 284 9.66 8.25 -0.41
CA ALA A 284 10.86 8.42 -1.23
C ALA A 284 11.90 7.33 -0.91
N THR A 285 12.21 7.12 0.38
CA THR A 285 13.25 6.18 0.83
C THR A 285 12.87 4.74 0.52
N ALA A 286 11.62 4.33 0.79
CA ALA A 286 11.13 2.99 0.49
C ALA A 286 11.07 2.71 -1.02
N SER A 287 10.72 3.72 -1.85
CA SER A 287 10.72 3.60 -3.31
C SER A 287 12.12 3.35 -3.86
N ASP A 288 13.13 4.05 -3.34
CA ASP A 288 14.53 3.82 -3.73
C ASP A 288 15.01 2.42 -3.31
N ALA A 289 14.75 2.03 -2.07
CA ALA A 289 15.15 0.72 -1.55
C ALA A 289 14.50 -0.43 -2.35
N ALA A 290 13.21 -0.35 -2.65
CA ALA A 290 12.51 -1.36 -3.44
C ALA A 290 12.98 -1.41 -4.90
N THR A 291 13.27 -0.26 -5.50
CA THR A 291 13.79 -0.18 -6.88
C THR A 291 15.20 -0.78 -6.95
N GLU A 292 16.06 -0.50 -5.98
CA GLU A 292 17.40 -1.10 -5.91
C GLU A 292 17.33 -2.60 -5.62
N ALA A 293 16.47 -3.05 -4.70
CA ALA A 293 16.23 -4.47 -4.45
C ALA A 293 15.77 -5.20 -5.72
N ALA A 294 14.86 -4.59 -6.50
CA ALA A 294 14.41 -5.11 -7.77
C ALA A 294 15.57 -5.25 -8.78
N ARG A 295 16.38 -4.21 -8.93
CA ARG A 295 17.52 -4.20 -9.85
C ARG A 295 18.57 -5.24 -9.49
N VAL A 296 18.92 -5.32 -8.20
CA VAL A 296 19.93 -6.26 -7.70
C VAL A 296 19.43 -7.70 -7.82
N SER A 297 18.18 -7.95 -7.43
CA SER A 297 17.60 -9.30 -7.50
C SER A 297 17.52 -9.80 -8.94
N LEU A 298 17.12 -8.95 -9.89
CA LEU A 298 17.10 -9.25 -11.29
C LEU A 298 18.51 -9.57 -11.84
N GLN A 299 19.51 -8.76 -11.45
CA GLN A 299 20.91 -8.97 -11.81
C GLN A 299 21.45 -10.32 -11.30
N VAL A 300 21.12 -10.70 -10.06
CA VAL A 300 21.55 -11.96 -9.44
C VAL A 300 20.93 -13.17 -10.13
N HIS A 301 19.65 -13.09 -10.51
CA HIS A 301 18.98 -14.17 -11.28
C HIS A 301 19.49 -14.26 -12.72
N GLY A 302 19.94 -13.15 -13.32
CA GLY A 302 20.32 -13.09 -14.73
C GLY A 302 19.13 -13.37 -15.65
N ALA A 303 19.35 -14.09 -16.75
CA ALA A 303 18.34 -14.31 -17.79
C ALA A 303 17.03 -14.93 -17.28
N ILE A 304 17.08 -15.84 -16.32
CA ILE A 304 15.88 -16.50 -15.77
C ILE A 304 14.96 -15.50 -15.06
N GLY A 305 15.50 -14.42 -14.47
CA GLY A 305 14.71 -13.39 -13.81
C GLY A 305 13.76 -12.62 -14.75
N TYR A 306 13.93 -12.72 -16.06
CA TYR A 306 13.06 -12.15 -17.08
C TYR A 306 11.97 -13.11 -17.57
N THR A 307 12.00 -14.38 -17.12
CA THR A 307 11.10 -15.41 -17.60
C THR A 307 9.88 -15.59 -16.70
N TRP A 308 8.83 -16.22 -17.25
CA TRP A 308 7.61 -16.51 -16.49
C TRP A 308 7.79 -17.68 -15.51
N GLU A 309 8.84 -18.48 -15.66
CA GLU A 309 9.16 -19.58 -14.73
C GLU A 309 9.69 -19.07 -13.39
N CYS A 310 10.29 -17.88 -13.37
CA CYS A 310 10.83 -17.27 -12.15
C CYS A 310 9.81 -16.34 -11.52
N ASP A 311 9.45 -16.56 -10.27
CA ASP A 311 8.44 -15.74 -9.55
C ASP A 311 8.87 -14.29 -9.30
N LEU A 312 10.15 -13.97 -9.46
CA LEU A 312 10.69 -12.65 -9.20
C LEU A 312 9.91 -11.54 -9.94
N HIS A 313 9.47 -11.82 -11.19
CA HIS A 313 8.75 -10.82 -11.99
C HIS A 313 7.43 -10.33 -11.35
N LEU A 314 6.76 -11.15 -10.51
CA LEU A 314 5.54 -10.80 -9.81
C LEU A 314 5.80 -9.65 -8.82
N PHE A 315 6.90 -9.75 -8.10
CA PHE A 315 7.33 -8.75 -7.10
C PHE A 315 7.95 -7.51 -7.75
N LEU A 316 8.77 -7.68 -8.81
CA LEU A 316 9.35 -6.56 -9.57
C LEU A 316 8.27 -5.61 -10.09
N LYS A 317 7.27 -6.16 -10.78
CA LYS A 317 6.20 -5.38 -11.41
C LYS A 317 5.38 -4.64 -10.36
N ARG A 318 5.05 -5.29 -9.24
CA ARG A 318 4.36 -4.65 -8.11
C ARG A 318 5.22 -3.54 -7.51
N ALA A 319 6.52 -3.75 -7.28
CA ALA A 319 7.41 -2.75 -6.71
C ALA A 319 7.50 -1.50 -7.61
N TRP A 320 7.68 -1.67 -8.92
CA TRP A 320 7.71 -0.54 -9.86
C TRP A 320 6.37 0.21 -9.92
N ALA A 321 5.26 -0.51 -9.93
CA ALA A 321 3.93 0.10 -9.91
C ALA A 321 3.67 0.89 -8.63
N LEU A 322 4.08 0.37 -7.46
CA LEU A 322 3.92 1.05 -6.18
C LEU A 322 4.91 2.20 -5.98
N ALA A 323 6.13 2.10 -6.54
CA ALA A 323 7.10 3.20 -6.49
C ALA A 323 6.57 4.47 -7.20
N ALA A 324 5.76 4.32 -8.25
CA ALA A 324 5.12 5.44 -8.95
C ALA A 324 3.76 5.86 -8.33
N ALA A 325 3.09 4.98 -7.59
CA ALA A 325 1.77 5.25 -7.02
C ALA A 325 1.85 6.33 -5.91
N TRP A 326 0.83 7.20 -5.84
CA TRP A 326 0.75 8.28 -4.85
C TRP A 326 1.93 9.25 -4.85
N GLY A 327 2.55 9.43 -6.00
CA GLY A 327 3.77 10.21 -6.19
C GLY A 327 5.04 9.36 -6.17
N ASP A 328 5.95 9.65 -7.08
CA ASP A 328 7.27 9.00 -7.13
C ASP A 328 8.26 9.60 -6.11
N ALA A 329 9.46 9.03 -6.03
CA ALA A 329 10.50 9.50 -5.11
C ALA A 329 10.92 10.95 -5.37
N GLY A 330 10.90 11.41 -6.63
CA GLY A 330 11.22 12.79 -7.01
C GLY A 330 10.16 13.77 -6.50
N HIS A 331 8.89 13.45 -6.72
CA HIS A 331 7.76 14.21 -6.17
C HIS A 331 7.85 14.37 -4.65
N HIS A 332 8.04 13.25 -3.92
CA HIS A 332 8.12 13.31 -2.46
C HIS A 332 9.34 14.07 -1.94
N ARG A 333 10.48 14.00 -2.61
CA ARG A 333 11.65 14.86 -2.29
C ARG A 333 11.34 16.33 -2.47
N SER A 334 10.57 16.70 -3.49
CA SER A 334 10.14 18.09 -3.70
C SER A 334 9.21 18.58 -2.59
N LEU A 335 8.29 17.73 -2.11
CA LEU A 335 7.43 18.05 -0.95
C LEU A 335 8.25 18.25 0.33
N VAL A 336 9.25 17.39 0.58
CA VAL A 336 10.17 17.53 1.73
C VAL A 336 10.93 18.87 1.64
N LEU A 337 11.46 19.20 0.46
CA LEU A 337 12.19 20.46 0.28
C LEU A 337 11.27 21.67 0.51
N GLY A 338 10.05 21.66 -0.03
CA GLY A 338 9.05 22.73 0.18
C GLY A 338 8.80 22.99 1.67
N SER A 339 8.51 21.92 2.42
CA SER A 339 8.25 22.01 3.86
C SER A 339 9.43 22.56 4.68
N LEU A 340 10.67 22.26 4.28
CA LEU A 340 11.88 22.77 4.95
C LEU A 340 12.15 24.25 4.65
N VAL A 341 11.70 24.74 3.49
CA VAL A 341 11.81 26.16 3.13
C VAL A 341 10.77 26.97 3.91
N GLU A 342 9.53 26.47 4.01
CA GLU A 342 8.45 27.10 4.78
C GLU A 342 8.78 27.20 6.28
N ASP A 343 9.40 26.17 6.88
CA ASP A 343 9.84 26.18 8.29
C ASP A 343 10.91 27.27 8.59
N ARG A 344 11.54 27.85 7.56
CA ARG A 344 12.58 28.88 7.70
C ARG A 344 12.10 30.30 7.39
N ALA A 345 10.90 30.43 6.84
CA ALA A 345 10.29 31.72 6.48
C ALA A 345 9.47 32.31 7.63
#